data_c518dc23602cb2470d3fbe90226624be
#
_entry.id   c518dc23602cb2470d3fbe90226624be
#
_cell.length_a   1.000
_cell.length_b   1.000
_cell.length_c   1.000
_cell.angle_alpha   90.00
_cell.angle_beta   90.00
_cell.angle_gamma   90.00
#
_symmetry.space_group_name_H-M   'P 1'
#
loop_
_entity.id
_entity.type
_entity.pdbx_description
1 polymer ?
#
loop_
_entity_poly.entity_id
_entity_poly.type
_entity_poly.pdbx_seq_one_letter_code
_entity_poly.pdbx_strand_id
1 'polypeptide(L)' 'MDEPEYLICLQCETPTYQFEYANGKLATVDCNTCGSDDVADFVTESEMEEQGG' A
#
# COMPACT_ATOMS: atom_id res chain seq x y z
N MET A 1 -14.19 5.41 7.27
CA MET A 1 -13.04 4.61 7.64
C MET A 1 -11.76 5.36 7.40
N ASP A 2 -10.83 5.14 8.23
CA ASP A 2 -9.60 5.90 8.18
C ASP A 2 -8.65 5.33 7.14
N GLU A 3 -8.04 6.23 6.40
CA GLU A 3 -7.02 5.84 5.46
C GLU A 3 -5.73 5.55 6.22
N PRO A 4 -4.94 4.59 5.75
CA PRO A 4 -3.67 4.29 6.41
C PRO A 4 -2.68 5.42 6.20
N GLU A 5 -1.72 5.52 7.10
CA GLU A 5 -0.67 6.52 6.97
C GLU A 5 0.32 6.14 5.89
N TYR A 6 0.46 4.85 5.64
CA TYR A 6 1.36 4.37 4.61
C TYR A 6 0.89 3.00 4.16
N LEU A 7 1.39 2.58 3.02
CA LEU A 7 1.14 1.25 2.49
C LEU A 7 2.46 0.50 2.38
N ILE A 8 2.37 -0.81 2.34
CA ILE A 8 3.56 -1.65 2.24
C ILE A 8 3.59 -2.30 0.87
N CYS A 9 4.68 -2.10 0.17
CA CYS A 9 4.87 -2.69 -1.14
C CYS A 9 5.25 -4.15 -0.99
N LEU A 10 4.47 -5.04 -1.60
CA LEU A 10 4.74 -6.48 -1.49
C LEU A 10 5.94 -6.89 -2.30
N GLN A 11 6.37 -6.05 -3.23
CA GLN A 11 7.53 -6.36 -4.06
C GLN A 11 8.84 -6.17 -3.32
N CYS A 12 8.97 -5.04 -2.63
CA CYS A 12 10.21 -4.71 -1.94
C CYS A 12 10.05 -4.62 -0.43
N GLU A 13 8.82 -4.76 0.05
CA GLU A 13 8.50 -4.76 1.47
C GLU A 13 8.93 -3.49 2.18
N THR A 14 8.81 -2.36 1.51
CA THR A 14 9.10 -1.07 2.10
C THR A 14 7.85 -0.23 2.15
N PRO A 15 7.76 0.69 3.11
CA PRO A 15 6.57 1.55 3.20
C PRO A 15 6.59 2.61 2.12
N THR A 16 5.41 2.97 1.64
CA THR A 16 5.26 4.06 0.69
C THR A 16 4.22 5.02 1.21
N TYR A 17 4.47 6.29 1.00
CA TYR A 17 3.57 7.34 1.47
C TYR A 17 2.92 8.07 0.30
N GLN A 18 3.19 7.65 -0.92
CA GLN A 18 2.65 8.31 -2.10
C GLN A 18 1.52 7.47 -2.67
N PHE A 19 0.32 7.77 -2.25
CA PHE A 19 -0.86 7.08 -2.74
C PHE A 19 -2.07 7.98 -2.56
N GLU A 20 -3.15 7.64 -3.26
CA GLU A 20 -4.40 8.37 -3.15
C GLU A 20 -5.56 7.39 -3.08
N TYR A 21 -6.53 7.75 -2.27
CA TYR A 21 -7.75 6.97 -2.12
C TYR A 21 -8.90 7.68 -2.82
N ALA A 22 -9.82 6.89 -3.34
CA ALA A 22 -11.05 7.40 -3.93
C ALA A 22 -12.17 6.43 -3.62
N ASN A 23 -13.27 6.97 -3.10
CA ASN A 23 -14.44 6.16 -2.76
C ASN A 23 -14.10 5.04 -1.77
N GLY A 24 -13.21 5.33 -0.85
CA GLY A 24 -12.83 4.36 0.17
C GLY A 24 -11.91 3.27 -0.31
N LYS A 25 -11.37 3.41 -1.50
CA LYS A 25 -10.46 2.41 -2.08
C LYS A 25 -9.18 3.08 -2.55
N LEU A 26 -8.13 2.29 -2.60
CA LEU A 26 -6.85 2.77 -3.11
C LEU A 26 -6.98 2.97 -4.63
N ALA A 27 -6.83 4.21 -5.05
CA ALA A 27 -6.96 4.56 -6.47
C ALA A 27 -5.62 4.54 -7.17
N THR A 28 -4.62 5.18 -6.58
CA THR A 28 -3.28 5.24 -7.17
C THR A 28 -2.26 5.07 -6.07
N VAL A 29 -1.10 4.54 -6.43
CA VAL A 29 -0.01 4.37 -5.48
C VAL A 29 1.30 4.33 -6.28
N ASP A 30 2.37 4.73 -5.62
CA ASP A 30 3.66 4.81 -6.28
C ASP A 30 4.74 4.42 -5.29
N CYS A 31 5.52 3.41 -5.63
CA CYS A 31 6.61 2.98 -4.77
C CYS A 31 7.91 3.60 -5.25
N ASN A 32 8.56 4.37 -4.38
CA ASN A 32 9.81 5.03 -4.73
C ASN A 32 11.00 4.10 -4.71
N THR A 33 10.84 2.94 -4.11
CA THR A 33 11.96 2.01 -3.95
C THR A 33 12.12 1.09 -5.15
N CYS A 34 11.03 0.46 -5.57
CA CYS A 34 11.11 -0.47 -6.70
C CYS A 34 10.38 0.04 -7.93
N GLY A 35 9.69 1.17 -7.81
CA GLY A 35 8.99 1.75 -8.94
C GLY A 35 7.66 1.10 -9.27
N SER A 36 7.16 0.27 -8.38
CA SER A 36 5.88 -0.40 -8.63
C SER A 36 4.73 0.58 -8.45
N ASP A 37 3.74 0.49 -9.33
CA ASP A 37 2.58 1.36 -9.23
C ASP A 37 1.28 0.55 -9.32
N ASP A 38 1.36 -0.73 -9.05
CA ASP A 38 0.20 -1.63 -9.10
C ASP A 38 -0.46 -1.66 -7.74
N VAL A 39 -1.72 -1.19 -7.67
CA VAL A 39 -2.41 -1.13 -6.39
C VAL A 39 -2.57 -2.51 -5.76
N ALA A 40 -2.55 -3.56 -6.56
CA ALA A 40 -2.67 -4.91 -6.03
C ALA A 40 -1.42 -5.37 -5.28
N ASP A 41 -0.31 -4.68 -5.48
CA ASP A 41 0.94 -5.02 -4.82
C ASP A 41 1.15 -4.28 -3.51
N PHE A 42 0.13 -3.60 -3.03
CA PHE A 42 0.26 -2.80 -1.82
C PHE A 42 -0.83 -3.20 -0.82
N VAL A 43 -0.45 -3.27 0.44
CA VAL A 43 -1.36 -3.62 1.52
C VAL A 43 -1.13 -2.69 2.69
N THR A 44 -2.11 -2.62 3.58
CA THR A 44 -1.94 -1.89 4.82
C THR A 44 -1.20 -2.77 5.82
N GLU A 45 -0.77 -2.14 6.91
CA GLU A 45 -0.10 -2.88 7.96
C GLU A 45 -1.00 -3.99 8.52
N SER A 46 -2.27 -3.66 8.71
CA SER A 46 -3.21 -4.66 9.23
C SER A 46 -3.35 -5.84 8.30
N GLU A 47 -3.43 -5.57 7.01
CA GLU A 47 -3.56 -6.65 6.03
C GLU A 47 -2.30 -7.49 5.99
N MET A 48 -1.16 -6.86 6.14
CA MET A 48 0.10 -7.58 6.15
C MET A 48 0.19 -8.54 7.34
N GLU A 49 -0.29 -8.08 8.49
CA GLU A 49 -0.29 -8.92 9.67
C GLU A 49 -1.16 -10.15 9.48
N GLU A 50 -2.32 -9.95 8.87
CA GLU A 50 -3.24 -11.07 8.64
C GLU A 50 -2.63 -12.10 7.72
N GLN A 51 -1.96 -11.65 6.68
CA GLN A 51 -1.36 -12.56 5.73
C GLN A 51 -0.14 -13.26 6.31
N GLY A 52 0.62 -12.54 7.12
CA GLY A 52 1.82 -13.09 7.68
C GLY A 52 1.58 -14.02 8.85
N GLY A 53 0.43 -13.88 9.46
CA GLY A 53 0.05 -14.66 10.63
C GLY A 53 -0.17 -16.10 10.37
#